data_6ab9640a8311fdb200167b8d58de1733
#
_entry.id   6ab9640a8311fdb200167b8d58de1733
#
_cell.length_a   1.000
_cell.length_b   1.000
_cell.length_c   1.000
_cell.angle_alpha   90.00
_cell.angle_beta   90.00
_cell.angle_gamma   90.00
#
_symmetry.space_group_name_H-M   'P 1'
#
loop_
_entity.id
_entity.type
_entity.pdbx_description
1 polymer ?
#
loop_
_entity_poly.entity_id
_entity_poly.type
_entity_poly.pdbx_seq_one_letter_code
_entity_poly.pdbx_strand_id
1 'polypeptide(L)'
;VEAEDLILCGGAVGSPQLLLLSGVGPADHLQDMGITLHHELPGVGQNLRDHPNVRIPVRVREDFPLDSEAPRTQLALRYTAAGSSDRNDMQILQSSFSSPMGGDPLEGEGIRFTCIIELAMGAGELKLTSTDPQVQPDLNYRYLEEPWDRERLREGVRLCLKLLEHPKYQDFVEDCISPTPKDLESDDDLDQWLLRNVTTTQHISGTCKMGPDSDPMAVVDQY
;
A
#
# COMPACT_ATOMS: atom_id res chain seq x y z
N VAL A 1 -3.92 12.23 33.15
CA VAL A 1 -2.68 11.65 33.68
C VAL A 1 -1.62 12.71 33.57
N GLU A 2 -0.96 13.02 34.66
CA GLU A 2 0.24 13.89 34.68
C GLU A 2 1.46 12.97 34.68
N ALA A 3 2.44 13.27 33.79
CA ALA A 3 3.69 12.51 33.65
C ALA A 3 4.82 13.50 33.32
N GLU A 4 6.04 13.16 33.77
CA GLU A 4 7.25 13.90 33.40
C GLU A 4 7.67 13.56 31.97
N ASP A 5 7.51 12.31 31.55
CA ASP A 5 7.81 11.82 30.22
C ASP A 5 6.58 11.11 29.62
N LEU A 6 6.34 11.30 28.33
CA LEU A 6 5.28 10.66 27.59
C LEU A 6 5.84 9.95 26.34
N ILE A 7 5.62 8.67 26.24
CA ILE A 7 6.06 7.85 25.11
C ILE A 7 4.86 7.52 24.20
N LEU A 8 4.88 7.95 22.94
CA LEU A 8 3.84 7.67 21.95
C LEU A 8 4.18 6.39 21.19
N CYS A 9 3.35 5.37 21.34
CA CYS A 9 3.47 4.06 20.67
C CYS A 9 2.23 3.72 19.85
N GLY A 10 1.52 4.72 19.29
CA GLY A 10 0.27 4.54 18.55
C GLY A 10 0.45 4.11 17.10
N GLY A 11 1.68 3.82 16.66
CA GLY A 11 2.01 3.48 15.28
C GLY A 11 1.80 4.65 14.31
N ALA A 12 1.80 4.33 13.00
CA ALA A 12 1.79 5.34 11.94
C ALA A 12 0.46 6.10 11.78
N VAL A 13 -0.59 5.68 12.47
CA VAL A 13 -1.89 6.37 12.50
C VAL A 13 -2.10 7.07 13.84
N GLY A 14 -2.00 6.33 14.95
CA GLY A 14 -2.34 6.86 16.27
C GLY A 14 -1.34 7.88 16.80
N SER A 15 -0.03 7.72 16.55
CA SER A 15 0.97 8.69 17.04
C SER A 15 0.82 10.08 16.42
N PRO A 16 0.74 10.25 15.07
CA PRO A 16 0.49 11.56 14.49
C PRO A 16 -0.89 12.11 14.84
N GLN A 17 -1.94 11.27 14.95
CA GLN A 17 -3.25 11.71 15.40
C GLN A 17 -3.20 12.33 16.80
N LEU A 18 -2.50 11.69 17.74
CA LEU A 18 -2.32 12.20 19.10
C LEU A 18 -1.55 13.52 19.13
N LEU A 19 -0.49 13.65 18.33
CA LEU A 19 0.29 14.90 18.20
C LEU A 19 -0.59 16.03 17.67
N LEU A 20 -1.33 15.79 16.58
CA LEU A 20 -2.24 16.79 15.98
C LEU A 20 -3.33 17.22 16.98
N LEU A 21 -4.00 16.28 17.63
CA LEU A 21 -5.04 16.58 18.64
C LEU A 21 -4.46 17.34 19.86
N SER A 22 -3.17 17.20 20.12
CA SER A 22 -2.44 17.91 21.18
C SER A 22 -1.90 19.26 20.75
N GLY A 23 -2.21 19.73 19.53
CA GLY A 23 -1.76 21.02 19.02
C GLY A 23 -0.30 21.01 18.54
N VAL A 24 0.26 19.83 18.21
CA VAL A 24 1.59 19.67 17.64
C VAL A 24 1.46 19.20 16.19
N GLY A 25 1.82 20.06 15.22
CA GLY A 25 1.65 19.73 13.81
C GLY A 25 1.66 20.96 12.89
N PRO A 26 1.21 20.79 11.63
CA PRO A 26 1.10 21.90 10.68
C PRO A 26 0.13 22.97 11.17
N ALA A 27 0.60 24.21 11.30
CA ALA A 27 -0.15 25.33 11.91
C ALA A 27 -1.50 25.56 11.19
N ASP A 28 -1.50 25.61 9.86
CA ASP A 28 -2.72 25.88 9.07
C ASP A 28 -3.77 24.79 9.30
N HIS A 29 -3.37 23.52 9.29
CA HIS A 29 -4.29 22.40 9.53
C HIS A 29 -4.89 22.43 10.93
N LEU A 30 -4.08 22.72 11.96
CA LEU A 30 -4.56 22.81 13.34
C LEU A 30 -5.51 24.00 13.50
N GLN A 31 -5.23 25.13 12.85
CA GLN A 31 -6.11 26.29 12.85
C GLN A 31 -7.45 25.98 12.19
N ASP A 32 -7.47 25.30 11.03
CA ASP A 32 -8.69 24.89 10.32
C ASP A 32 -9.55 23.95 11.17
N MET A 33 -8.92 23.10 11.98
CA MET A 33 -9.58 22.22 12.93
C MET A 33 -10.02 22.90 14.24
N GLY A 34 -9.68 24.19 14.45
CA GLY A 34 -9.97 24.90 15.69
C GLY A 34 -9.10 24.45 16.89
N ILE A 35 -7.99 23.78 16.63
CA ILE A 35 -7.05 23.29 17.65
C ILE A 35 -6.02 24.38 17.95
N THR A 36 -5.80 24.67 19.22
CA THR A 36 -4.76 25.61 19.63
C THR A 36 -3.37 25.07 19.27
N LEU A 37 -2.60 25.86 18.50
CA LEU A 37 -1.21 25.51 18.18
C LEU A 37 -0.34 25.61 19.42
N HIS A 38 0.30 24.53 19.82
CA HIS A 38 1.29 24.48 20.89
C HIS A 38 2.72 24.43 20.34
N HIS A 39 2.91 23.66 19.26
CA HIS A 39 4.21 23.57 18.60
C HIS A 39 4.02 23.34 17.10
N GLU A 40 4.59 24.21 16.29
CA GLU A 40 4.57 24.04 14.84
C GLU A 40 5.56 22.94 14.43
N LEU A 41 5.05 21.87 13.86
CA LEU A 41 5.84 20.73 13.40
C LEU A 41 5.23 20.21 12.08
N PRO A 42 5.60 20.81 10.94
CA PRO A 42 4.90 20.61 9.67
C PRO A 42 4.97 19.16 9.13
N GLY A 43 5.93 18.37 9.60
CA GLY A 43 6.06 16.98 9.18
C GLY A 43 5.05 16.00 9.78
N VAL A 44 4.33 16.39 10.84
CA VAL A 44 3.36 15.49 11.49
C VAL A 44 2.23 15.17 10.53
N GLY A 45 2.00 13.88 10.30
CA GLY A 45 1.01 13.36 9.36
C GLY A 45 1.47 13.39 7.90
N GLN A 46 2.60 14.01 7.57
CA GLN A 46 3.14 14.02 6.22
C GLN A 46 3.99 12.77 5.95
N ASN A 47 4.35 12.54 4.67
CA ASN A 47 5.17 11.41 4.25
C ASN A 47 4.53 10.04 4.61
N LEU A 48 3.21 9.93 4.50
CA LEU A 48 2.52 8.65 4.64
C LEU A 48 3.03 7.67 3.58
N ARG A 49 3.70 6.62 4.00
CA ARG A 49 4.26 5.55 3.15
C ARG A 49 3.49 4.27 3.37
N ASP A 50 3.37 3.50 2.29
CA ASP A 50 2.86 2.14 2.31
C ASP A 50 3.42 1.38 1.09
N HIS A 51 3.13 0.10 0.98
CA HIS A 51 3.39 -0.69 -0.21
C HIS A 51 2.09 -0.80 -1.04
N PRO A 52 1.92 0.03 -2.09
CA PRO A 52 0.78 -0.11 -2.98
C PRO A 52 0.81 -1.44 -3.71
N ASN A 53 -0.34 -2.09 -3.83
CA ASN A 53 -0.46 -3.35 -4.53
C ASN A 53 -1.70 -3.41 -5.42
N VAL A 54 -1.64 -4.28 -6.41
CA VAL A 54 -2.80 -4.71 -7.20
C VAL A 54 -2.92 -6.24 -7.16
N ARG A 55 -4.15 -6.72 -7.29
CA ARG A 55 -4.48 -8.12 -7.21
C ARG A 55 -4.93 -8.62 -8.57
N ILE A 56 -4.43 -9.78 -8.95
CA ILE A 56 -4.70 -10.45 -10.21
C ILE A 56 -5.35 -11.79 -9.88
N PRO A 57 -6.69 -11.85 -9.84
CA PRO A 57 -7.42 -13.07 -9.58
C PRO A 57 -7.38 -13.97 -10.81
N VAL A 58 -7.15 -15.27 -10.59
CA VAL A 58 -7.00 -16.29 -11.62
C VAL A 58 -7.89 -17.47 -11.30
N ARG A 59 -8.79 -17.80 -12.25
CA ARG A 59 -9.66 -18.95 -12.12
C ARG A 59 -8.89 -20.23 -12.39
N VAL A 60 -9.17 -21.22 -11.56
CA VAL A 60 -8.62 -22.57 -11.66
C VAL A 60 -9.70 -23.50 -12.21
N ARG A 61 -9.31 -24.49 -13.01
CA ARG A 61 -10.22 -25.47 -13.57
C ARG A 61 -10.95 -26.22 -12.46
N GLU A 62 -12.21 -26.53 -12.68
CA GLU A 62 -13.08 -27.20 -11.72
C GLU A 62 -12.53 -28.56 -11.26
N ASP A 63 -11.83 -29.29 -12.14
CA ASP A 63 -11.23 -30.59 -11.85
C ASP A 63 -9.87 -30.52 -11.12
N PHE A 64 -9.32 -29.32 -10.88
CA PHE A 64 -8.08 -29.13 -10.14
C PHE A 64 -8.37 -28.81 -8.66
N PRO A 65 -8.03 -29.71 -7.72
CA PRO A 65 -8.32 -29.50 -6.32
C PRO A 65 -7.43 -28.41 -5.72
N LEU A 66 -8.05 -27.40 -5.11
CA LEU A 66 -7.36 -26.44 -4.26
C LEU A 66 -7.42 -26.93 -2.81
N ASP A 67 -6.27 -26.92 -2.13
CA ASP A 67 -6.18 -27.28 -0.71
C ASP A 67 -6.32 -26.01 0.13
N SER A 68 -7.51 -25.78 0.70
CA SER A 68 -7.80 -24.64 1.56
C SER A 68 -7.11 -24.70 2.94
N GLU A 69 -6.60 -25.88 3.33
CA GLU A 69 -5.83 -26.06 4.57
C GLU A 69 -4.34 -25.79 4.38
N ALA A 70 -3.86 -25.70 3.13
CA ALA A 70 -2.49 -25.32 2.84
C ALA A 70 -2.19 -23.86 3.25
N PRO A 71 -0.93 -23.53 3.57
CA PRO A 71 -0.56 -22.14 3.79
C PRO A 71 -0.95 -21.29 2.59
N ARG A 72 -1.67 -20.19 2.85
CA ARG A 72 -2.22 -19.32 1.80
C ARG A 72 -1.14 -18.73 0.90
N THR A 73 -0.03 -18.29 1.47
CA THR A 73 1.11 -17.73 0.75
C THR A 73 2.32 -18.62 0.97
N GLN A 74 2.79 -19.26 -0.08
CA GLN A 74 3.91 -20.20 -0.02
C GLN A 74 5.12 -19.70 -0.82
N LEU A 75 4.89 -18.82 -1.79
CA LEU A 75 5.92 -18.32 -2.69
C LEU A 75 5.88 -16.79 -2.75
N ALA A 76 7.06 -16.20 -2.75
CA ALA A 76 7.29 -14.78 -3.01
C ALA A 76 8.40 -14.64 -4.05
N LEU A 77 8.11 -13.97 -5.15
CA LEU A 77 9.11 -13.52 -6.10
C LEU A 77 9.49 -12.09 -5.73
N ARG A 78 10.76 -11.86 -5.37
CA ARG A 78 11.33 -10.52 -5.22
C ARG A 78 12.25 -10.24 -6.38
N TYR A 79 12.11 -9.04 -6.97
CA TYR A 79 12.91 -8.64 -8.11
C TYR A 79 13.11 -7.12 -8.13
N THR A 80 14.04 -6.68 -8.95
CA THR A 80 14.30 -5.27 -9.22
C THR A 80 13.62 -4.90 -10.53
N ALA A 81 12.77 -3.87 -10.52
CA ALA A 81 12.12 -3.39 -11.72
C ALA A 81 13.14 -2.90 -12.77
N ALA A 82 12.80 -3.02 -14.04
CA ALA A 82 13.67 -2.58 -15.12
C ALA A 82 13.96 -1.08 -14.99
N GLY A 83 15.23 -0.70 -14.94
CA GLY A 83 15.65 0.69 -14.75
C GLY A 83 15.69 1.19 -13.31
N SER A 84 15.30 0.37 -12.32
CA SER A 84 15.40 0.75 -10.91
C SER A 84 16.84 0.69 -10.41
N SER A 85 17.25 1.67 -9.61
CA SER A 85 18.48 1.64 -8.81
C SER A 85 18.32 0.88 -7.49
N ASP A 86 17.08 0.68 -7.07
CA ASP A 86 16.75 0.09 -5.77
C ASP A 86 16.57 -1.42 -5.90
N ARG A 87 17.45 -2.15 -5.24
CA ARG A 87 17.43 -3.61 -5.30
C ARG A 87 16.18 -4.18 -4.61
N ASN A 88 15.49 -5.12 -5.32
CA ASN A 88 14.32 -5.82 -4.80
C ASN A 88 13.16 -4.88 -4.42
N ASP A 89 12.96 -3.84 -5.21
CA ASP A 89 11.91 -2.85 -5.02
C ASP A 89 10.50 -3.34 -5.39
N MET A 90 10.41 -4.55 -5.98
CA MET A 90 9.16 -5.19 -6.39
C MET A 90 8.99 -6.58 -5.78
N GLN A 91 7.74 -6.96 -5.52
CA GLN A 91 7.38 -8.28 -5.05
C GLN A 91 6.11 -8.79 -5.73
N ILE A 92 6.07 -10.08 -6.03
CA ILE A 92 4.87 -10.80 -6.42
C ILE A 92 4.64 -11.93 -5.42
N LEU A 93 3.48 -11.91 -4.77
CA LEU A 93 3.01 -13.00 -3.92
C LEU A 93 1.98 -13.82 -4.68
N GLN A 94 2.10 -15.15 -4.62
CA GLN A 94 1.07 -16.04 -5.08
C GLN A 94 0.31 -16.62 -3.88
N SER A 95 -1.01 -16.47 -3.87
CA SER A 95 -1.89 -17.16 -2.93
C SER A 95 -2.31 -18.50 -3.51
N SER A 96 -2.21 -19.57 -2.70
CA SER A 96 -2.57 -20.95 -3.09
C SER A 96 -4.06 -21.14 -3.29
N PHE A 97 -4.87 -20.24 -2.76
CA PHE A 97 -6.32 -20.18 -2.96
C PHE A 97 -6.78 -18.72 -2.77
N SER A 98 -7.88 -18.36 -3.39
CA SER A 98 -8.55 -17.08 -3.16
C SER A 98 -9.26 -17.06 -1.80
N SER A 99 -9.60 -15.87 -1.29
CA SER A 99 -10.26 -15.73 0.01
C SER A 99 -11.23 -14.56 -0.04
N PRO A 100 -12.40 -14.65 0.59
CA PRO A 100 -13.35 -13.54 0.72
C PRO A 100 -12.73 -12.31 1.42
N MET A 101 -11.70 -12.52 2.25
CA MET A 101 -10.98 -11.42 2.87
C MET A 101 -10.30 -10.54 1.81
N GLY A 102 -10.74 -9.29 1.76
CA GLY A 102 -10.21 -8.28 0.87
C GLY A 102 -10.88 -8.21 -0.50
N GLY A 103 -12.12 -8.72 -0.64
CA GLY A 103 -12.92 -8.54 -1.85
C GLY A 103 -12.43 -9.35 -3.06
N ASP A 104 -11.88 -10.53 -2.84
CA ASP A 104 -11.48 -11.43 -3.90
C ASP A 104 -12.74 -11.99 -4.60
N PRO A 105 -12.94 -11.78 -5.90
CA PRO A 105 -14.16 -12.18 -6.60
C PRO A 105 -14.32 -13.69 -6.73
N LEU A 106 -13.29 -14.49 -6.47
CA LEU A 106 -13.31 -15.95 -6.67
C LEU A 106 -13.68 -16.74 -5.40
N GLU A 107 -13.77 -16.09 -4.23
CA GLU A 107 -14.30 -16.68 -2.98
C GLU A 107 -13.82 -18.13 -2.64
N GLY A 108 -12.58 -18.46 -2.98
CA GLY A 108 -12.01 -19.79 -2.75
C GLY A 108 -11.85 -20.65 -4.00
N GLU A 109 -12.43 -20.26 -5.13
CA GLU A 109 -12.45 -21.03 -6.38
C GLU A 109 -11.26 -20.78 -7.31
N GLY A 110 -10.23 -20.07 -6.85
CA GLY A 110 -9.07 -19.74 -7.67
C GLY A 110 -7.83 -19.41 -6.86
N ILE A 111 -6.81 -18.99 -7.56
CA ILE A 111 -5.57 -18.46 -6.99
C ILE A 111 -5.49 -16.96 -7.24
N ARG A 112 -4.52 -16.29 -6.63
CA ARG A 112 -4.31 -14.86 -6.81
C ARG A 112 -2.83 -14.51 -6.82
N PHE A 113 -2.42 -13.69 -7.78
CA PHE A 113 -1.18 -12.94 -7.66
C PHE A 113 -1.44 -11.59 -7.02
N THR A 114 -0.54 -11.15 -6.16
CA THR A 114 -0.51 -9.79 -5.61
C THR A 114 0.81 -9.16 -6.03
N CYS A 115 0.74 -8.15 -6.90
CA CYS A 115 1.90 -7.39 -7.34
C CYS A 115 2.06 -6.16 -6.45
N ILE A 116 3.21 -5.99 -5.85
CA ILE A 116 3.48 -5.04 -4.76
C ILE A 116 4.71 -4.20 -5.11
N ILE A 117 4.65 -2.90 -4.90
CA ILE A 117 5.84 -2.04 -4.84
C ILE A 117 6.31 -1.99 -3.40
N GLU A 118 7.53 -2.48 -3.13
CA GLU A 118 8.11 -2.46 -1.79
C GLU A 118 8.70 -1.08 -1.44
N LEU A 119 9.20 -0.35 -2.43
CA LEU A 119 9.80 0.98 -2.27
C LEU A 119 9.10 1.99 -3.18
N ALA A 120 7.87 2.38 -2.80
CA ALA A 120 7.13 3.39 -3.54
C ALA A 120 7.83 4.77 -3.45
N MET A 121 7.87 5.49 -4.57
CA MET A 121 8.36 6.88 -4.61
C MET A 121 7.31 7.84 -4.05
N GLY A 122 6.03 7.59 -4.33
CA GLY A 122 4.91 8.37 -3.85
C GLY A 122 4.82 8.40 -2.33
N ALA A 123 4.34 9.53 -1.81
CA ALA A 123 4.06 9.71 -0.40
C ALA A 123 2.76 10.48 -0.21
N GLY A 124 1.93 10.00 0.68
CA GLY A 124 0.68 10.61 1.05
C GLY A 124 0.74 11.45 2.32
N GLU A 125 -0.42 11.69 2.89
CA GLU A 125 -0.60 12.44 4.12
C GLU A 125 -1.73 11.88 4.99
N LEU A 126 -1.63 12.12 6.28
CA LEU A 126 -2.67 11.89 7.27
C LEU A 126 -3.17 13.23 7.77
N LYS A 127 -4.49 13.44 7.78
CA LYS A 127 -5.14 14.65 8.30
C LYS A 127 -6.28 14.33 9.23
N LEU A 128 -6.45 15.15 10.27
CA LEU A 128 -7.65 15.07 11.10
C LEU A 128 -8.88 15.50 10.29
N THR A 129 -9.98 14.81 10.51
CA THR A 129 -11.32 15.16 10.01
C THR A 129 -12.28 15.57 11.15
N SER A 130 -11.84 15.38 12.40
CA SER A 130 -12.56 15.68 13.61
C SER A 130 -11.59 15.92 14.77
N THR A 131 -12.03 16.67 15.77
CA THR A 131 -11.33 16.80 17.06
C THR A 131 -11.70 15.69 18.04
N ASP A 132 -12.64 14.82 17.69
CA ASP A 132 -12.97 13.63 18.47
C ASP A 132 -11.89 12.55 18.24
N PRO A 133 -11.16 12.10 19.29
CA PRO A 133 -10.13 11.10 19.17
C PRO A 133 -10.62 9.71 18.74
N GLN A 134 -11.93 9.46 18.77
CA GLN A 134 -12.53 8.21 18.30
C GLN A 134 -12.77 8.21 16.78
N VAL A 135 -12.69 9.36 16.14
CA VAL A 135 -12.82 9.46 14.69
C VAL A 135 -11.46 9.22 14.03
N GLN A 136 -11.41 8.24 13.15
CA GLN A 136 -10.18 7.95 12.39
C GLN A 136 -9.83 9.14 11.49
N PRO A 137 -8.55 9.55 11.45
CA PRO A 137 -8.09 10.55 10.50
C PRO A 137 -8.22 10.07 9.05
N ASP A 138 -8.28 11.01 8.12
CA ASP A 138 -8.19 10.73 6.70
C ASP A 138 -6.76 10.27 6.34
N LEU A 139 -6.67 9.19 5.57
CA LEU A 139 -5.43 8.61 5.09
C LEU A 139 -5.38 8.73 3.57
N ASN A 140 -4.88 9.85 3.09
CA ASN A 140 -4.68 10.06 1.66
C ASN A 140 -3.33 9.49 1.23
N TYR A 141 -3.33 8.28 0.72
CA TYR A 141 -2.11 7.58 0.30
C TYR A 141 -1.46 8.14 -0.95
N ARG A 142 -2.21 8.85 -1.80
CA ARG A 142 -1.75 9.35 -3.12
C ARG A 142 -1.10 8.27 -3.98
N TYR A 143 -1.66 7.06 -3.95
CA TYR A 143 -1.13 5.96 -4.73
C TYR A 143 -1.07 6.28 -6.20
N LEU A 144 0.06 5.93 -6.83
CA LEU A 144 0.28 6.02 -8.26
C LEU A 144 0.21 7.46 -8.84
N GLU A 145 0.29 8.51 -8.02
CA GLU A 145 0.50 9.87 -8.51
C GLU A 145 1.88 9.99 -9.18
N GLU A 146 2.89 9.26 -8.66
CA GLU A 146 4.23 9.19 -9.25
C GLU A 146 4.24 8.28 -10.50
N PRO A 147 4.69 8.79 -11.66
CA PRO A 147 4.72 8.02 -12.90
C PRO A 147 5.57 6.74 -12.79
N TRP A 148 6.68 6.81 -12.08
CA TRP A 148 7.57 5.67 -11.88
C TRP A 148 6.90 4.52 -11.11
N ASP A 149 6.04 4.82 -10.16
CA ASP A 149 5.28 3.80 -9.44
C ASP A 149 4.29 3.09 -10.41
N ARG A 150 3.66 3.82 -11.34
CA ARG A 150 2.81 3.23 -12.38
C ARG A 150 3.59 2.32 -13.32
N GLU A 151 4.76 2.77 -13.79
CA GLU A 151 5.62 1.98 -14.68
C GLU A 151 5.99 0.64 -14.05
N ARG A 152 6.40 0.65 -12.79
CA ARG A 152 6.78 -0.57 -12.06
C ARG A 152 5.59 -1.51 -11.84
N LEU A 153 4.41 -1.00 -11.52
CA LEU A 153 3.23 -1.85 -11.39
C LEU A 153 2.78 -2.41 -12.75
N ARG A 154 2.84 -1.64 -13.84
CA ARG A 154 2.59 -2.17 -15.18
C ARG A 154 3.52 -3.33 -15.52
N GLU A 155 4.84 -3.15 -15.27
CA GLU A 155 5.82 -4.23 -15.44
C GLU A 155 5.44 -5.46 -14.62
N GLY A 156 5.11 -5.26 -13.33
CA GLY A 156 4.74 -6.35 -12.43
C GLY A 156 3.48 -7.10 -12.87
N VAL A 157 2.44 -6.37 -13.32
CA VAL A 157 1.23 -6.99 -13.87
C VAL A 157 1.56 -7.84 -15.10
N ARG A 158 2.34 -7.28 -16.05
CA ARG A 158 2.77 -8.03 -17.24
C ARG A 158 3.61 -9.25 -16.90
N LEU A 159 4.45 -9.14 -15.89
CA LEU A 159 5.22 -10.29 -15.39
C LEU A 159 4.30 -11.38 -14.80
N CYS A 160 3.28 -11.00 -14.04
CA CYS A 160 2.28 -11.97 -13.56
C CYS A 160 1.58 -12.69 -14.72
N LEU A 161 1.14 -11.96 -15.74
CA LEU A 161 0.49 -12.55 -16.92
C LEU A 161 1.45 -13.47 -17.68
N LYS A 162 2.71 -13.07 -17.83
CA LYS A 162 3.75 -13.92 -18.44
C LYS A 162 4.02 -15.20 -17.64
N LEU A 163 3.96 -15.13 -16.30
CA LEU A 163 4.08 -16.34 -15.46
C LEU A 163 2.93 -17.32 -15.72
N LEU A 164 1.71 -16.82 -15.96
CA LEU A 164 0.55 -17.65 -16.28
C LEU A 164 0.69 -18.37 -17.63
N GLU A 165 1.53 -17.90 -18.55
CA GLU A 165 1.82 -18.58 -19.81
C GLU A 165 2.71 -19.82 -19.64
N HIS A 166 3.35 -19.98 -18.48
CA HIS A 166 4.21 -21.13 -18.23
C HIS A 166 3.41 -22.44 -18.22
N PRO A 167 3.91 -23.54 -18.87
CA PRO A 167 3.17 -24.79 -18.98
C PRO A 167 2.60 -25.32 -17.67
N LYS A 168 3.33 -25.15 -16.55
CA LYS A 168 2.85 -25.59 -15.23
C LYS A 168 1.60 -24.84 -14.74
N TYR A 169 1.41 -23.59 -15.12
CA TYR A 169 0.17 -22.85 -14.84
C TYR A 169 -0.94 -23.28 -15.83
N GLN A 170 -0.59 -23.49 -17.08
CA GLN A 170 -1.53 -23.95 -18.11
C GLN A 170 -2.14 -25.32 -17.80
N ASP A 171 -1.49 -26.14 -16.98
CA ASP A 171 -2.01 -27.43 -16.53
C ASP A 171 -3.29 -27.27 -15.70
N PHE A 172 -3.50 -26.15 -14.98
CA PHE A 172 -4.62 -25.99 -14.05
C PHE A 172 -5.33 -24.63 -14.14
N VAL A 173 -4.75 -23.62 -14.73
CA VAL A 173 -5.39 -22.30 -14.90
C VAL A 173 -6.43 -22.37 -16.02
N GLU A 174 -7.62 -21.82 -15.75
CA GLU A 174 -8.67 -21.65 -16.75
C GLU A 174 -8.55 -20.28 -17.43
N ASP A 175 -8.62 -19.18 -16.65
CA ASP A 175 -8.49 -17.82 -17.16
C ASP A 175 -7.98 -16.83 -16.09
N CYS A 176 -7.49 -15.69 -16.57
CA CYS A 176 -7.23 -14.51 -15.74
C CYS A 176 -8.48 -13.63 -15.72
N ILE A 177 -9.05 -13.42 -14.55
CA ILE A 177 -10.29 -12.66 -14.38
C ILE A 177 -10.06 -11.14 -14.56
N SER A 178 -8.93 -10.64 -14.07
CA SER A 178 -8.57 -9.22 -14.11
C SER A 178 -7.06 -9.06 -14.01
N PRO A 179 -6.43 -8.16 -14.79
CA PRO A 179 -7.02 -7.27 -15.80
C PRO A 179 -7.64 -8.01 -16.98
N THR A 180 -8.64 -7.40 -17.63
CA THR A 180 -9.24 -7.91 -18.86
C THR A 180 -8.37 -7.58 -20.08
N PRO A 181 -8.57 -8.26 -21.25
CA PRO A 181 -7.84 -7.89 -22.48
C PRO A 181 -7.96 -6.41 -22.84
N LYS A 182 -9.10 -5.78 -22.57
CA LYS A 182 -9.32 -4.34 -22.81
C LYS A 182 -8.41 -3.48 -21.94
N ASP A 183 -8.20 -3.84 -20.68
CA ASP A 183 -7.32 -3.11 -19.75
C ASP A 183 -5.84 -3.22 -20.16
N LEU A 184 -5.51 -4.10 -21.11
CA LEU A 184 -4.15 -4.38 -21.58
C LEU A 184 -3.85 -3.83 -23.00
N GLU A 185 -4.82 -3.13 -23.62
CA GLU A 185 -4.67 -2.62 -25.01
C GLU A 185 -3.57 -1.55 -25.11
N SER A 186 -3.42 -0.74 -24.07
CA SER A 186 -2.38 0.29 -23.97
C SER A 186 -1.85 0.47 -22.56
N ASP A 187 -0.75 1.23 -22.41
CA ASP A 187 -0.25 1.65 -21.09
C ASP A 187 -1.27 2.52 -20.36
N ASP A 188 -1.99 3.39 -21.08
CA ASP A 188 -3.02 4.25 -20.48
C ASP A 188 -4.20 3.43 -19.96
N ASP A 189 -4.66 2.40 -20.71
CA ASP A 189 -5.73 1.52 -20.25
C ASP A 189 -5.31 0.74 -19.00
N LEU A 190 -4.08 0.25 -18.99
CA LEU A 190 -3.54 -0.44 -17.83
C LEU A 190 -3.37 0.52 -16.63
N ASP A 191 -2.95 1.76 -16.84
CA ASP A 191 -2.89 2.78 -15.77
C ASP A 191 -4.29 3.06 -15.19
N GLN A 192 -5.31 3.16 -16.03
CA GLN A 192 -6.68 3.30 -15.54
C GLN A 192 -7.14 2.09 -14.72
N TRP A 193 -6.75 0.87 -15.14
CA TRP A 193 -7.01 -0.33 -14.35
C TRP A 193 -6.26 -0.31 -13.02
N LEU A 194 -4.97 0.06 -13.02
CA LEU A 194 -4.17 0.19 -11.81
C LEU A 194 -4.80 1.17 -10.80
N LEU A 195 -5.21 2.36 -11.26
CA LEU A 195 -5.84 3.38 -10.42
C LEU A 195 -7.17 2.92 -9.79
N ARG A 196 -7.93 2.06 -10.49
CA ARG A 196 -9.18 1.50 -9.94
C ARG A 196 -8.97 0.34 -8.96
N ASN A 197 -7.81 -0.32 -9.02
CA ASN A 197 -7.58 -1.57 -8.31
C ASN A 197 -6.45 -1.50 -7.27
N VAL A 198 -5.69 -0.39 -7.24
CA VAL A 198 -4.62 -0.23 -6.25
C VAL A 198 -5.19 -0.17 -4.84
N THR A 199 -4.53 -0.88 -3.92
CA THR A 199 -4.91 -0.93 -2.52
C THR A 199 -3.69 -1.02 -1.61
N THR A 200 -3.93 -0.89 -0.32
CA THR A 200 -2.93 -0.98 0.75
C THR A 200 -2.49 -2.43 1.01
N THR A 201 -1.23 -2.63 1.36
CA THR A 201 -0.76 -3.85 2.04
C THR A 201 -0.85 -3.75 3.55
N GLN A 202 -1.33 -2.62 4.08
CA GLN A 202 -1.42 -2.33 5.51
C GLN A 202 -0.04 -2.21 6.20
N HIS A 203 0.97 -1.75 5.47
CA HIS A 203 2.33 -1.52 5.95
C HIS A 203 2.64 -0.03 6.13
N ILE A 204 1.66 0.70 6.66
CA ILE A 204 1.71 2.16 6.82
C ILE A 204 2.89 2.58 7.70
N SER A 205 3.63 3.60 7.25
CA SER A 205 4.78 4.16 7.95
C SER A 205 5.03 5.63 7.58
N GLY A 206 6.00 6.26 8.22
CA GLY A 206 6.57 7.52 7.77
C GLY A 206 5.88 8.81 8.26
N THR A 207 4.73 8.75 8.89
CA THR A 207 3.90 9.90 9.31
C THR A 207 4.43 10.68 10.53
N CYS A 208 5.45 10.16 11.19
CA CYS A 208 6.31 10.85 12.16
C CYS A 208 7.76 10.60 11.73
N LYS A 209 8.15 11.20 10.58
CA LYS A 209 9.44 10.92 9.94
C LYS A 209 10.61 11.29 10.87
N MET A 210 11.55 10.36 11.02
CA MET A 210 12.83 10.62 11.65
C MET A 210 13.75 11.41 10.68
N GLY A 211 14.50 12.36 11.21
CA GLY A 211 15.46 13.10 10.42
C GLY A 211 16.34 14.02 11.26
N PRO A 212 17.40 14.60 10.66
CA PRO A 212 18.25 15.56 11.33
C PRO A 212 17.53 16.91 11.51
N ASP A 213 18.01 17.75 12.42
CA ASP A 213 17.49 19.11 12.67
C ASP A 213 17.45 20.01 11.41
N SER A 214 18.26 19.70 10.41
CA SER A 214 18.27 20.40 9.12
C SER A 214 17.11 20.01 8.19
N ASP A 215 16.36 18.96 8.50
CA ASP A 215 15.17 18.55 7.74
C ASP A 215 13.93 19.17 8.38
N PRO A 216 13.30 20.19 7.75
CA PRO A 216 12.12 20.85 8.32
C PRO A 216 10.89 19.93 8.40
N MET A 217 10.93 18.77 7.75
CA MET A 217 9.87 17.78 7.77
C MET A 217 10.16 16.62 8.72
N ALA A 218 11.27 16.65 9.47
CA ALA A 218 11.51 15.69 10.53
C ALA A 218 10.56 15.96 11.71
N VAL A 219 10.00 14.89 12.28
CA VAL A 219 9.12 14.94 13.46
C VAL A 219 9.86 14.47 14.70
N VAL A 220 10.77 13.55 14.53
CA VAL A 220 11.65 13.02 15.60
C VAL A 220 13.09 12.98 15.09
N ASP A 221 14.03 13.12 16.02
CA ASP A 221 15.46 12.95 15.75
C ASP A 221 15.86 11.46 15.80
N GLN A 222 17.13 11.18 15.76
CA GLN A 222 17.70 9.83 15.75
C GLN A 222 18.16 9.34 17.15
N TYR A 223 17.85 10.08 18.22
CA TYR A 223 18.30 9.77 19.59
C TYR A 223 17.20 9.31 20.53
#